data_7c96d339de6a52273cb9dce0042b85b5
#
_entry.id   7c96d339de6a52273cb9dce0042b85b5
#
_cell.length_a   1.000
_cell.length_b   1.000
_cell.length_c   1.000
_cell.angle_alpha   90.00
_cell.angle_beta   90.00
_cell.angle_gamma   90.00
#
_symmetry.space_group_name_H-M   'P 1'
#
loop_
_entity.id
_entity.type
_entity.pdbx_description
1 polymer ?
#
loop_
_entity_poly.entity_id
_entity_poly.type
_entity_poly.pdbx_seq_one_letter_code
_entity_poly.pdbx_strand_id
1 'polypeptide(L)'
;MLHYCGLPKTDLDFINCAGPEMELLLKKSNVWLIQFTGSSNIAERLSRTFNGKVKIEDAGFDWKILGPDVSDVDYVAWQCDQDAYASTGQKCSAQSILYMHINWHKHNILGKLKELAERRNLADLSIGPILTWKNS
;
A
#
# COMPACT_ATOMS: atom_id res chain seq x y z
N MET A 1 -23.45 7.69 -2.60
CA MET A 1 -23.03 8.32 -3.87
C MET A 1 -23.52 7.53 -5.08
N LEU A 2 -23.20 6.23 -5.26
CA LEU A 2 -23.58 5.46 -6.46
C LEU A 2 -25.11 5.40 -6.69
N HIS A 3 -25.89 5.16 -5.65
CA HIS A 3 -27.37 5.21 -5.77
C HIS A 3 -27.90 6.59 -6.12
N TYR A 4 -27.25 7.65 -5.65
CA TYR A 4 -27.59 9.00 -6.05
C TYR A 4 -27.34 9.26 -7.54
N CYS A 5 -26.35 8.59 -8.12
CA CYS A 5 -26.05 8.62 -9.55
C CYS A 5 -26.92 7.65 -10.38
N GLY A 6 -27.95 7.08 -9.80
CA GLY A 6 -28.92 6.23 -10.49
C GLY A 6 -28.62 4.73 -10.49
N LEU A 7 -27.59 4.27 -9.76
CA LEU A 7 -27.37 2.83 -9.62
C LEU A 7 -28.48 2.20 -8.78
N PRO A 8 -29.14 1.13 -9.26
CA PRO A 8 -30.15 0.41 -8.48
C PRO A 8 -29.57 -0.10 -7.15
N LYS A 9 -30.37 -0.09 -6.10
CA LYS A 9 -29.93 -0.56 -4.78
C LYS A 9 -29.61 -2.07 -4.75
N THR A 10 -30.13 -2.81 -5.70
CA THR A 10 -29.90 -4.24 -5.87
C THR A 10 -28.56 -4.59 -6.53
N ASP A 11 -27.89 -3.62 -7.10
CA ASP A 11 -26.68 -3.85 -7.92
C ASP A 11 -25.38 -3.70 -7.11
N LEU A 12 -25.45 -3.21 -5.88
CA LEU A 12 -24.29 -2.99 -5.03
C LEU A 12 -24.64 -3.15 -3.55
N ASP A 13 -23.89 -4.02 -2.87
CA ASP A 13 -23.86 -4.10 -1.42
C ASP A 13 -22.49 -3.66 -0.88
N PHE A 14 -22.51 -2.94 0.23
CA PHE A 14 -21.32 -2.61 1.00
C PHE A 14 -21.36 -3.40 2.31
N ILE A 15 -20.44 -4.37 2.45
CA ILE A 15 -20.38 -5.28 3.60
C ILE A 15 -19.06 -5.03 4.34
N ASN A 16 -19.17 -4.64 5.61
CA ASN A 16 -18.04 -4.49 6.51
C ASN A 16 -18.09 -5.63 7.55
N CYS A 17 -17.15 -6.55 7.43
CA CYS A 17 -17.06 -7.71 8.33
C CYS A 17 -15.60 -8.17 8.46
N ALA A 18 -15.33 -9.06 9.41
CA ALA A 18 -14.02 -9.65 9.54
C ALA A 18 -13.71 -10.67 8.43
N GLY A 19 -12.42 -11.03 8.26
CA GLY A 19 -11.99 -11.91 7.18
C GLY A 19 -12.68 -13.27 7.14
N PRO A 20 -12.87 -13.98 8.27
CA PRO A 20 -13.56 -15.27 8.29
C PRO A 20 -15.00 -15.20 7.80
N GLU A 21 -15.74 -14.18 8.19
CA GLU A 21 -17.14 -13.96 7.76
C GLU A 21 -17.20 -13.67 6.26
N MET A 22 -16.28 -12.85 5.74
CA MET A 22 -16.18 -12.58 4.32
C MET A 22 -15.86 -13.85 3.53
N GLU A 23 -14.92 -14.66 4.00
CA GLU A 23 -14.60 -15.92 3.34
C GLU A 23 -15.79 -16.90 3.31
N LEU A 24 -16.56 -16.95 4.39
CA LEU A 24 -17.79 -17.74 4.44
C LEU A 24 -18.84 -17.24 3.45
N LEU A 25 -19.00 -15.92 3.35
CA LEU A 25 -19.88 -15.30 2.37
C LEU A 25 -19.47 -15.65 0.95
N LEU A 26 -18.19 -15.51 0.62
CA LEU A 26 -17.64 -15.84 -0.69
C LEU A 26 -17.83 -17.33 -1.05
N LYS A 27 -17.69 -18.24 -0.08
CA LYS A 27 -17.93 -19.68 -0.28
C LYS A 27 -19.40 -20.01 -0.53
N LYS A 28 -20.31 -19.28 0.10
CA LYS A 28 -21.77 -19.49 -0.05
C LYS A 28 -22.34 -18.81 -1.30
N SER A 29 -21.72 -17.73 -1.75
CA SER A 29 -22.13 -16.99 -2.94
C SER A 29 -21.44 -17.58 -4.19
N ASN A 30 -22.17 -17.69 -5.27
CA ASN A 30 -21.59 -18.12 -6.54
C ASN A 30 -20.97 -16.93 -7.28
N VAL A 31 -19.91 -16.34 -6.70
CA VAL A 31 -19.22 -15.20 -7.30
C VAL A 31 -18.51 -15.61 -8.58
N TRP A 32 -18.59 -14.76 -9.59
CA TRP A 32 -17.90 -14.96 -10.87
C TRP A 32 -16.43 -14.59 -10.79
N LEU A 33 -16.14 -13.50 -10.07
CA LEU A 33 -14.79 -12.96 -9.90
C LEU A 33 -14.64 -12.38 -8.50
N ILE A 34 -13.49 -12.60 -7.89
CA ILE A 34 -13.03 -11.92 -6.67
C ILE A 34 -11.87 -11.03 -7.04
N GLN A 35 -11.94 -9.77 -6.69
CA GLN A 35 -10.78 -8.87 -6.76
C GLN A 35 -10.32 -8.62 -5.32
N PHE A 36 -9.11 -9.04 -5.00
CA PHE A 36 -8.56 -8.99 -3.66
C PHE A 36 -7.32 -8.12 -3.61
N THR A 37 -7.29 -7.22 -2.64
CA THR A 37 -6.10 -6.45 -2.27
C THR A 37 -5.77 -6.73 -0.81
N GLY A 38 -4.56 -7.15 -0.51
CA GLY A 38 -4.14 -7.43 0.87
C GLY A 38 -2.87 -8.26 0.97
N SER A 39 -2.69 -8.98 2.09
CA SER A 39 -1.47 -9.74 2.33
C SER A 39 -1.36 -11.00 1.47
N SER A 40 -0.12 -11.36 1.12
CA SER A 40 0.24 -12.54 0.32
C SER A 40 -0.37 -13.83 0.85
N ASN A 41 -0.32 -14.03 2.16
CA ASN A 41 -0.87 -15.23 2.79
C ASN A 41 -2.38 -15.40 2.55
N ILE A 42 -3.14 -14.31 2.61
CA ILE A 42 -4.57 -14.33 2.33
C ILE A 42 -4.82 -14.50 0.84
N ALA A 43 -4.05 -13.81 -0.01
CA ALA A 43 -4.11 -13.92 -1.46
C ALA A 43 -3.93 -15.36 -1.93
N GLU A 44 -2.88 -16.04 -1.45
CA GLU A 44 -2.61 -17.45 -1.76
C GLU A 44 -3.75 -18.38 -1.30
N ARG A 45 -4.25 -18.17 -0.08
CA ARG A 45 -5.35 -18.97 0.45
C ARG A 45 -6.63 -18.82 -0.39
N LEU A 46 -6.98 -17.59 -0.75
CA LEU A 46 -8.14 -17.32 -1.61
C LEU A 46 -7.95 -17.91 -3.00
N SER A 47 -6.76 -17.79 -3.59
CA SER A 47 -6.44 -18.35 -4.90
C SER A 47 -6.63 -19.87 -4.93
N ARG A 48 -6.15 -20.56 -3.90
CA ARG A 48 -6.33 -22.02 -3.76
C ARG A 48 -7.81 -22.41 -3.54
N THR A 49 -8.52 -21.62 -2.72
CA THR A 49 -9.93 -21.92 -2.36
C THR A 49 -10.88 -21.69 -3.53
N PHE A 50 -10.63 -20.69 -4.37
CA PHE A 50 -11.56 -20.27 -5.43
C PHE A 50 -11.07 -20.59 -6.85
N ASN A 51 -10.05 -21.43 -6.99
CA ASN A 51 -9.63 -22.03 -8.28
C ASN A 51 -9.50 -21.02 -9.43
N GLY A 52 -8.70 -19.96 -9.25
CA GLY A 52 -8.41 -18.99 -10.30
C GLY A 52 -9.48 -17.90 -10.50
N LYS A 53 -10.56 -17.91 -9.75
CA LYS A 53 -11.55 -16.81 -9.77
C LYS A 53 -11.09 -15.57 -9.02
N VAL A 54 -9.81 -15.47 -8.62
CA VAL A 54 -9.27 -14.38 -7.82
C VAL A 54 -8.26 -13.61 -8.65
N LYS A 55 -8.50 -12.30 -8.79
CA LYS A 55 -7.47 -11.34 -9.20
C LYS A 55 -6.86 -10.72 -7.95
N ILE A 56 -5.55 -10.71 -7.90
CA ILE A 56 -4.80 -10.36 -6.71
C ILE A 56 -3.98 -9.10 -6.97
N GLU A 57 -4.11 -8.15 -6.05
CA GLU A 57 -3.12 -7.10 -5.83
C GLU A 57 -2.48 -7.40 -4.46
N ASP A 58 -1.25 -7.89 -4.50
CA ASP A 58 -0.53 -8.35 -3.32
C ASP A 58 0.19 -7.19 -2.62
N ALA A 59 0.44 -7.36 -1.33
CA ALA A 59 1.31 -6.48 -0.56
C ALA A 59 2.77 -6.88 -0.76
N GLY A 60 3.66 -5.90 -0.75
CA GLY A 60 5.08 -6.15 -0.93
C GLY A 60 5.94 -5.06 -0.30
N PHE A 61 7.23 -5.21 -0.47
CA PHE A 61 8.20 -4.16 -0.19
C PHE A 61 8.53 -3.46 -1.50
N ASP A 62 7.96 -2.28 -1.69
CA ASP A 62 8.26 -1.47 -2.86
C ASP A 62 9.68 -0.90 -2.75
N TRP A 63 10.36 -0.91 -3.84
CA TRP A 63 11.75 -0.48 -3.89
C TRP A 63 11.98 0.58 -4.97
N LYS A 64 13.03 1.36 -4.76
CA LYS A 64 13.55 2.34 -5.71
C LYS A 64 15.03 2.06 -5.93
N ILE A 65 15.48 2.15 -7.18
CA ILE A 65 16.88 2.02 -7.55
C ILE A 65 17.39 3.36 -8.10
N LEU A 66 18.45 3.87 -7.50
CA LEU A 66 19.19 5.01 -7.98
C LEU A 66 20.44 4.51 -8.70
N GLY A 67 20.51 4.73 -10.02
CA GLY A 67 21.63 4.33 -10.88
C GLY A 67 22.92 5.14 -10.61
N PRO A 68 23.99 4.92 -11.40
CA PRO A 68 25.26 5.60 -11.19
C PRO A 68 25.25 7.10 -11.51
N ASP A 69 24.26 7.54 -12.28
CA ASP A 69 24.14 8.92 -12.76
C ASP A 69 23.53 9.79 -11.68
N VAL A 70 24.34 10.63 -11.06
CA VAL A 70 23.88 11.56 -10.02
C VAL A 70 23.52 12.88 -10.64
N SER A 71 22.26 13.26 -10.49
CA SER A 71 21.74 14.57 -10.87
C SER A 71 20.75 15.04 -9.82
N ASP A 72 20.62 16.35 -9.64
CA ASP A 72 19.62 16.99 -8.76
C ASP A 72 19.34 16.23 -7.45
N VAL A 73 20.35 16.11 -6.61
CA VAL A 73 20.31 15.31 -5.38
C VAL A 73 19.19 15.77 -4.43
N ASP A 74 18.89 17.06 -4.41
CA ASP A 74 17.84 17.63 -3.56
C ASP A 74 16.45 17.18 -4.02
N TYR A 75 16.20 17.23 -5.32
CA TYR A 75 14.93 16.76 -5.89
C TYR A 75 14.75 15.25 -5.69
N VAL A 76 15.80 14.46 -5.94
CA VAL A 76 15.74 13.01 -5.78
C VAL A 76 15.54 12.63 -4.31
N ALA A 77 16.20 13.30 -3.38
CA ALA A 77 15.97 13.09 -1.95
C ALA A 77 14.53 13.43 -1.56
N TRP A 78 14.01 14.56 -2.03
CA TRP A 78 12.61 14.93 -1.81
C TRP A 78 11.65 13.89 -2.38
N GLN A 79 11.88 13.41 -3.60
CA GLN A 79 11.04 12.39 -4.23
C GLN A 79 11.06 11.06 -3.46
N CYS A 80 12.24 10.61 -3.01
CA CYS A 80 12.36 9.40 -2.19
C CYS A 80 11.63 9.56 -0.85
N ASP A 81 11.74 10.73 -0.24
CA ASP A 81 11.06 11.06 1.00
C ASP A 81 9.54 11.07 0.84
N GLN A 82 9.02 11.69 -0.22
CA GLN A 82 7.58 11.71 -0.50
C GLN A 82 7.03 10.30 -0.76
N ASP A 83 7.75 9.48 -1.51
CA ASP A 83 7.33 8.12 -1.82
C ASP A 83 7.36 7.19 -0.57
N ALA A 84 8.34 7.37 0.30
CA ALA A 84 8.45 6.56 1.52
C ALA A 84 7.37 6.89 2.56
N TYR A 85 7.01 8.17 2.67
CA TYR A 85 6.07 8.64 3.70
C TYR A 85 4.66 8.91 3.18
N ALA A 86 4.36 8.56 1.93
CA ALA A 86 2.99 8.65 1.40
C ALA A 86 2.00 7.92 2.31
N SER A 87 0.94 8.60 2.75
CA SER A 87 -0.04 8.07 3.71
C SER A 87 0.60 7.47 4.96
N THR A 88 1.67 8.09 5.46
CA THR A 88 2.47 7.60 6.60
C THR A 88 3.08 6.20 6.38
N GLY A 89 3.43 5.87 5.13
CA GLY A 89 3.93 4.54 4.76
C GLY A 89 2.84 3.46 4.64
N GLN A 90 1.57 3.82 4.83
CA GLN A 90 0.43 2.90 4.75
C GLN A 90 -0.20 2.90 3.35
N LYS A 91 0.62 2.82 2.33
CA LYS A 91 0.19 2.75 0.94
C LYS A 91 0.87 1.55 0.27
N CYS A 92 0.13 0.83 -0.56
CA CYS A 92 0.64 -0.33 -1.29
C CYS A 92 1.89 -0.03 -2.13
N SER A 93 2.05 1.20 -2.59
CA SER A 93 3.20 1.69 -3.37
C SER A 93 4.14 2.61 -2.59
N ALA A 94 4.07 2.64 -1.25
CA ALA A 94 5.02 3.40 -0.46
C ALA A 94 6.40 2.73 -0.50
N GLN A 95 7.43 3.51 -0.82
CA GLN A 95 8.80 3.00 -0.92
C GLN A 95 9.30 2.49 0.44
N SER A 96 9.63 1.21 0.53
CA SER A 96 10.17 0.56 1.73
C SER A 96 11.68 0.41 1.68
N ILE A 97 12.25 0.26 0.49
CA ILE A 97 13.67 -0.02 0.28
C ILE A 97 14.24 0.92 -0.77
N LEU A 98 15.39 1.50 -0.46
CA LEU A 98 16.15 2.33 -1.40
C LEU A 98 17.49 1.66 -1.71
N TYR A 99 17.65 1.15 -2.93
CA TYR A 99 18.93 0.73 -3.47
C TYR A 99 19.60 1.90 -4.19
N MET A 100 20.85 2.16 -3.89
CA MET A 100 21.55 3.27 -4.54
C MET A 100 22.99 2.93 -4.89
N HIS A 101 23.45 3.44 -6.02
CA HIS A 101 24.85 3.37 -6.39
C HIS A 101 25.71 4.22 -5.43
N ILE A 102 26.94 3.82 -5.19
CA ILE A 102 27.86 4.49 -4.25
C ILE A 102 28.06 5.99 -4.54
N ASN A 103 27.86 6.40 -5.77
CA ASN A 103 27.97 7.81 -6.15
C ASN A 103 26.98 8.69 -5.37
N TRP A 104 25.76 8.23 -5.10
CA TRP A 104 24.77 8.97 -4.33
C TRP A 104 25.19 9.18 -2.87
N HIS A 105 25.89 8.20 -2.29
CA HIS A 105 26.46 8.35 -0.95
C HIS A 105 27.50 9.48 -0.90
N LYS A 106 28.34 9.61 -1.91
CA LYS A 106 29.34 10.68 -2.01
C LYS A 106 28.73 12.07 -2.07
N HIS A 107 27.49 12.20 -2.53
CA HIS A 107 26.73 13.45 -2.60
C HIS A 107 25.78 13.65 -1.40
N ASN A 108 26.00 12.93 -0.31
CA ASN A 108 25.28 13.07 0.96
C ASN A 108 23.75 12.93 0.87
N ILE A 109 23.24 12.07 -0.02
CA ILE A 109 21.78 11.85 -0.13
C ILE A 109 21.17 11.36 1.17
N LEU A 110 21.88 10.50 1.94
CA LEU A 110 21.38 10.00 3.21
C LEU A 110 21.19 11.12 4.24
N GLY A 111 22.12 12.09 4.29
CA GLY A 111 21.96 13.25 5.16
C GLY A 111 20.74 14.09 4.80
N LYS A 112 20.49 14.27 3.51
CA LYS A 112 19.31 14.99 3.02
C LYS A 112 18.00 14.25 3.32
N LEU A 113 17.97 12.94 3.13
CA LEU A 113 16.82 12.12 3.48
C LEU A 113 16.51 12.17 5.00
N LYS A 114 17.55 12.11 5.82
CA LYS A 114 17.40 12.24 7.27
C LYS A 114 16.83 13.60 7.65
N GLU A 115 17.37 14.69 7.10
CA GLU A 115 16.88 16.05 7.34
C GLU A 115 15.39 16.20 6.95
N LEU A 116 14.98 15.65 5.81
CA LEU A 116 13.60 15.67 5.37
C LEU A 116 12.68 14.87 6.30
N ALA A 117 13.12 13.68 6.73
CA ALA A 117 12.37 12.84 7.65
C ALA A 117 12.18 13.49 9.03
N GLU A 118 13.23 14.14 9.56
CA GLU A 118 13.22 14.82 10.86
C GLU A 118 12.29 16.04 10.94
N ARG A 119 11.88 16.59 9.79
CA ARG A 119 10.89 17.69 9.74
C ARG A 119 9.48 17.25 10.12
N ARG A 120 9.21 15.93 10.16
CA ARG A 120 7.88 15.40 10.44
C ARG A 120 7.64 15.28 11.93
N ASN A 121 6.48 15.80 12.34
CA ASN A 121 5.95 15.59 13.66
C ASN A 121 4.69 14.72 13.56
N LEU A 122 4.62 13.63 14.31
CA LEU A 122 3.47 12.74 14.30
C LEU A 122 2.16 13.44 14.67
N ALA A 123 2.23 14.50 15.49
CA ALA A 123 1.06 15.28 15.86
C ALA A 123 0.46 16.09 14.67
N ASP A 124 1.29 16.40 13.67
CA ASP A 124 0.89 17.20 12.50
C ASP A 124 0.51 16.32 11.31
N LEU A 125 0.69 15.01 11.41
CA LEU A 125 0.41 14.08 10.32
C LEU A 125 -1.02 13.55 10.42
N SER A 126 -1.73 13.57 9.29
CA SER A 126 -2.95 12.79 9.14
C SER A 126 -2.59 11.31 9.06
N ILE A 127 -2.42 10.69 10.21
CA ILE A 127 -2.16 9.25 10.28
C ILE A 127 -3.47 8.54 9.93
N GLY A 128 -3.41 7.65 8.94
CA GLY A 128 -4.53 6.79 8.61
C GLY A 128 -4.92 5.90 9.80
N PRO A 129 -6.15 5.40 9.84
CA PRO A 129 -6.62 4.61 10.96
C PRO A 129 -5.79 3.35 11.15
N ILE A 130 -5.51 3.02 12.41
CA ILE A 130 -4.95 1.71 12.77
C ILE A 130 -6.08 0.69 12.63
N LEU A 131 -5.88 -0.31 11.79
CA LEU A 131 -6.94 -1.24 11.41
C LEU A 131 -7.25 -2.32 12.45
N THR A 132 -6.33 -2.58 13.38
CA THR A 132 -6.54 -3.57 14.44
C THR A 132 -5.89 -3.15 15.76
N TRP A 133 -6.53 -3.50 16.88
CA TRP A 133 -5.98 -3.28 18.22
C TRP A 133 -4.65 -3.99 18.50
N LYS A 134 -4.30 -4.98 17.68
CA LYS A 134 -3.03 -5.72 17.83
C LYS A 134 -1.84 -4.97 17.24
N ASN A 135 -2.09 -3.89 16.52
CA ASN A 135 -1.07 -3.07 15.86
C ASN A 135 -0.91 -1.68 16.51
N SER A 136 -1.55 -1.47 17.65
CA SER A 136 -1.46 -0.25 18.47
C SER A 136 -0.47 -0.40 19.62
#